data_fa333d1f97457f1cd7703f0f54ca6cc5
#
_entry.id   fa333d1f97457f1cd7703f0f54ca6cc5
#
_cell.length_a   1.000
_cell.length_b   1.000
_cell.length_c   1.000
_cell.angle_alpha   90.00
_cell.angle_beta   90.00
_cell.angle_gamma   90.00
#
_symmetry.space_group_name_H-M   'P 1'
#
loop_
_entity.id
_entity.type
_entity.pdbx_description
1 polymer ?
#
loop_
_entity_poly.entity_id
_entity_poly.type
_entity_poly.pdbx_seq_one_letter_code
_entity_poly.pdbx_strand_id
1 'polypeptide(L)'
;MSHWDRYQKYFVRYPHLGFSIDISRMGFEDSLFTKMAGKIDHAFKAMKELEAGAIANPDENRMVGHYWLRDSKLAPDAALKKEIDDTLEATLTFAADVHAGSIKAANGQKFTRVLVVGIGGSALGPQLVAHAITPANPPMAISFFDNTDPDGMDRVLAEIGDGLSTTLTLVISKSGGTKETRNGMLEAGAAYQKAGLDFAKHAVAVTGLDSELDKHAVKQGWLARFPMWDWVGGRTSVMSAVGTIAAALQGVDVRQFLAGAAAMDA
;
A
#
# COMPACT_ATOMS: atom_id res chain seq x y z
N MET A 1 -28.66 -5.27 -34.06
CA MET A 1 -27.54 -6.19 -33.70
C MET A 1 -28.04 -7.15 -32.65
N SER A 2 -27.87 -8.49 -32.84
CA SER A 2 -28.22 -9.46 -31.82
C SER A 2 -27.32 -9.33 -30.58
N HIS A 3 -27.70 -9.91 -29.44
CA HIS A 3 -26.83 -9.94 -28.26
C HIS A 3 -25.53 -10.71 -28.54
N TRP A 4 -25.59 -11.74 -29.38
CA TRP A 4 -24.42 -12.50 -29.78
C TRP A 4 -23.44 -11.69 -30.64
N ASP A 5 -23.94 -10.99 -31.68
CA ASP A 5 -23.13 -10.11 -32.50
C ASP A 5 -22.47 -9.02 -31.67
N ARG A 6 -23.21 -8.48 -30.68
CA ARG A 6 -22.72 -7.46 -29.77
C ARG A 6 -21.62 -8.02 -28.86
N TYR A 7 -21.79 -9.23 -28.33
CA TYR A 7 -20.76 -9.93 -27.56
C TYR A 7 -19.47 -10.11 -28.40
N GLN A 8 -19.58 -10.67 -29.60
CA GLN A 8 -18.44 -10.86 -30.48
C GLN A 8 -17.71 -9.54 -30.80
N LYS A 9 -18.44 -8.44 -30.91
CA LYS A 9 -17.86 -7.11 -31.22
C LYS A 9 -17.16 -6.47 -30.03
N TYR A 10 -17.67 -6.67 -28.82
CA TYR A 10 -17.25 -5.93 -27.63
C TYR A 10 -16.64 -6.80 -26.53
N PHE A 11 -16.34 -8.05 -26.84
CA PHE A 11 -15.50 -8.91 -26.02
C PHE A 11 -14.04 -8.82 -26.51
N VAL A 12 -13.15 -8.39 -25.63
CA VAL A 12 -11.71 -8.30 -25.90
C VAL A 12 -10.96 -9.22 -24.96
N ARG A 13 -10.03 -10.00 -25.51
CA ARG A 13 -9.19 -10.92 -24.74
C ARG A 13 -7.72 -10.54 -24.89
N TYR A 14 -7.01 -10.51 -23.78
CA TYR A 14 -5.58 -10.30 -23.67
C TYR A 14 -4.93 -11.61 -23.16
N PRO A 15 -4.60 -12.58 -24.03
CA PRO A 15 -4.13 -13.91 -23.60
C PRO A 15 -2.83 -13.86 -22.80
N HIS A 16 -1.93 -12.93 -23.11
CA HIS A 16 -0.66 -12.75 -22.42
C HIS A 16 -0.81 -12.26 -20.97
N LEU A 17 -1.93 -11.60 -20.65
CA LEU A 17 -2.28 -11.16 -19.29
C LEU A 17 -3.21 -12.15 -18.58
N GLY A 18 -3.73 -13.16 -19.27
CA GLY A 18 -4.83 -13.99 -18.76
C GLY A 18 -6.11 -13.20 -18.50
N PHE A 19 -6.28 -12.05 -19.13
CA PHE A 19 -7.34 -11.08 -18.88
C PHE A 19 -8.28 -10.96 -20.07
N SER A 20 -9.57 -10.72 -19.78
CA SER A 20 -10.56 -10.39 -20.80
C SER A 20 -11.55 -9.36 -20.25
N ILE A 21 -12.11 -8.55 -21.14
CA ILE A 21 -13.16 -7.57 -20.81
C ILE A 21 -14.34 -7.75 -21.76
N ASP A 22 -15.54 -7.77 -21.19
CA ASP A 22 -16.81 -7.78 -21.92
C ASP A 22 -17.63 -6.54 -21.56
N ILE A 23 -17.79 -5.64 -22.52
CA ILE A 23 -18.64 -4.45 -22.39
C ILE A 23 -19.92 -4.55 -23.22
N SER A 24 -20.24 -5.73 -23.77
CA SER A 24 -21.39 -5.96 -24.66
C SER A 24 -22.73 -5.67 -23.99
N ARG A 25 -22.80 -5.83 -22.66
CA ARG A 25 -24.01 -5.58 -21.85
C ARG A 25 -24.16 -4.14 -21.38
N MET A 26 -23.16 -3.28 -21.61
CA MET A 26 -23.28 -1.85 -21.27
C MET A 26 -24.24 -1.15 -22.24
N GLY A 27 -25.11 -0.29 -21.71
CA GLY A 27 -26.16 0.42 -22.45
C GLY A 27 -25.66 1.63 -23.24
N PHE A 28 -24.80 1.39 -24.25
CA PHE A 28 -24.32 2.46 -25.16
C PHE A 28 -24.68 2.16 -26.60
N GLU A 29 -24.80 3.23 -27.42
CA GLU A 29 -25.00 3.14 -28.86
C GLU A 29 -23.69 2.73 -29.56
N ASP A 30 -23.78 2.01 -30.68
CA ASP A 30 -22.63 1.59 -31.48
C ASP A 30 -21.77 2.74 -32.01
N SER A 31 -22.38 3.94 -32.11
CA SER A 31 -21.71 5.18 -32.54
C SER A 31 -20.88 5.83 -31.42
N LEU A 32 -20.91 5.32 -30.17
CA LEU A 32 -20.23 5.93 -29.02
C LEU A 32 -18.74 6.17 -29.28
N PHE A 33 -18.04 5.13 -29.70
CA PHE A 33 -16.59 5.24 -29.91
C PHE A 33 -16.23 6.23 -31.01
N THR A 34 -17.01 6.27 -32.09
CA THR A 34 -16.81 7.26 -33.16
C THR A 34 -17.08 8.69 -32.67
N LYS A 35 -18.17 8.88 -31.91
CA LYS A 35 -18.51 10.21 -31.33
C LYS A 35 -17.47 10.66 -30.28
N MET A 36 -16.85 9.72 -29.58
CA MET A 36 -15.90 9.99 -28.50
C MET A 36 -14.43 9.98 -28.96
N ALA A 37 -14.13 9.59 -30.20
CA ALA A 37 -12.75 9.39 -30.67
C ALA A 37 -11.80 10.53 -30.29
N GLY A 38 -12.15 11.77 -30.64
CA GLY A 38 -11.29 12.94 -30.32
C GLY A 38 -11.09 13.18 -28.82
N LYS A 39 -12.09 12.86 -27.99
CA LYS A 39 -11.94 12.96 -26.50
C LYS A 39 -11.06 11.83 -25.97
N ILE A 40 -11.18 10.64 -26.53
CA ILE A 40 -10.36 9.48 -26.15
C ILE A 40 -8.89 9.73 -26.51
N ASP A 41 -8.62 10.23 -27.72
CA ASP A 41 -7.25 10.57 -28.16
C ASP A 41 -6.64 11.66 -27.27
N HIS A 42 -7.44 12.69 -26.89
CA HIS A 42 -7.00 13.72 -25.96
C HIS A 42 -6.70 13.12 -24.57
N ALA A 43 -7.55 12.21 -24.06
CA ALA A 43 -7.34 11.58 -22.78
C ALA A 43 -6.06 10.73 -22.76
N PHE A 44 -5.77 9.96 -23.81
CA PHE A 44 -4.52 9.20 -23.93
C PHE A 44 -3.28 10.11 -23.99
N LYS A 45 -3.37 11.24 -24.68
CA LYS A 45 -2.29 12.22 -24.71
C LYS A 45 -2.06 12.82 -23.32
N ALA A 46 -3.13 13.29 -22.65
CA ALA A 46 -3.05 13.84 -21.30
C ALA A 46 -2.52 12.82 -20.28
N MET A 47 -2.86 11.54 -20.44
CA MET A 47 -2.34 10.47 -19.60
C MET A 47 -0.83 10.28 -19.75
N LYS A 48 -0.30 10.33 -20.98
CA LYS A 48 1.16 10.27 -21.21
C LYS A 48 1.90 11.47 -20.61
N GLU A 49 1.31 12.65 -20.69
CA GLU A 49 1.87 13.87 -20.07
C GLU A 49 1.89 13.72 -18.53
N LEU A 50 0.83 13.17 -17.96
CA LEU A 50 0.71 12.93 -16.53
C LEU A 50 1.76 11.89 -16.04
N GLU A 51 1.93 10.79 -16.76
CA GLU A 51 2.94 9.78 -16.47
C GLU A 51 4.38 10.34 -16.58
N ALA A 52 4.58 11.31 -17.47
CA ALA A 52 5.86 12.03 -17.60
C ALA A 52 6.09 13.09 -16.51
N GLY A 53 5.20 13.23 -15.52
CA GLY A 53 5.38 14.13 -14.38
C GLY A 53 4.69 15.48 -14.51
N ALA A 54 3.69 15.62 -15.39
CA ALA A 54 2.88 16.84 -15.42
C ALA A 54 2.16 17.08 -14.07
N ILE A 55 2.00 18.35 -13.70
CA ILE A 55 1.26 18.73 -12.50
C ILE A 55 -0.22 18.40 -12.70
N ALA A 56 -0.72 17.43 -11.96
CA ALA A 56 -2.11 16.98 -12.02
C ALA A 56 -3.02 17.68 -11.00
N ASN A 57 -2.44 18.13 -9.89
CA ASN A 57 -3.13 18.92 -8.87
C ASN A 57 -2.48 20.31 -8.81
N PRO A 58 -3.01 21.31 -9.56
CA PRO A 58 -2.43 22.64 -9.60
C PRO A 58 -2.56 23.40 -8.28
N ASP A 59 -3.58 23.13 -7.46
CA ASP A 59 -3.81 23.80 -6.19
C ASP A 59 -2.71 23.50 -5.17
N GLU A 60 -2.18 22.28 -5.19
CA GLU A 60 -1.12 21.83 -4.30
C GLU A 60 0.23 21.67 -5.03
N ASN A 61 0.29 22.05 -6.32
CA ASN A 61 1.45 21.89 -7.20
C ASN A 61 2.04 20.46 -7.15
N ARG A 62 1.18 19.43 -7.28
CA ARG A 62 1.58 18.03 -7.15
C ARG A 62 1.47 17.27 -8.46
N MET A 63 2.47 16.45 -8.71
CA MET A 63 2.44 15.37 -9.69
C MET A 63 1.58 14.20 -9.20
N VAL A 64 1.24 13.27 -10.09
CA VAL A 64 0.65 11.97 -9.77
C VAL A 64 1.56 10.89 -10.34
N GLY A 65 2.25 10.18 -9.45
CA GLY A 65 3.34 9.28 -9.84
C GLY A 65 3.19 7.84 -9.36
N HIS A 66 1.99 7.40 -8.94
CA HIS A 66 1.79 6.02 -8.50
C HIS A 66 2.14 4.98 -9.58
N TYR A 67 2.17 5.36 -10.85
CA TYR A 67 2.63 4.52 -11.97
C TYR A 67 4.10 4.16 -11.86
N TRP A 68 4.95 5.06 -11.36
CA TRP A 68 6.39 4.87 -11.21
C TRP A 68 6.73 3.81 -10.16
N LEU A 69 5.81 3.55 -9.21
CA LEU A 69 6.01 2.54 -8.17
C LEU A 69 6.09 1.11 -8.71
N ARG A 70 5.49 0.84 -9.87
CA ARG A 70 5.47 -0.49 -10.51
C ARG A 70 6.53 -0.64 -11.61
N ASP A 71 7.00 0.47 -12.16
CA ASP A 71 8.20 0.56 -13.02
C ASP A 71 8.89 1.92 -12.79
N SER A 72 9.94 1.92 -11.98
CA SER A 72 10.69 3.13 -11.62
C SER A 72 11.36 3.81 -12.81
N LYS A 73 11.49 3.12 -13.95
CA LYS A 73 12.03 3.72 -15.21
C LYS A 73 11.11 4.78 -15.79
N LEU A 74 9.83 4.77 -15.42
CA LEU A 74 8.84 5.77 -15.82
C LEU A 74 8.97 7.08 -15.02
N ALA A 75 9.72 7.08 -13.92
CA ALA A 75 9.90 8.29 -13.10
C ALA A 75 10.53 9.42 -13.92
N PRO A 76 10.07 10.67 -13.75
CA PRO A 76 10.48 11.81 -14.59
C PRO A 76 11.95 12.19 -14.45
N ASP A 77 12.61 11.79 -13.38
CA ASP A 77 14.02 12.04 -13.16
C ASP A 77 14.73 10.90 -12.40
N ALA A 78 16.06 10.93 -12.45
CA ALA A 78 16.91 9.90 -11.85
C ALA A 78 16.87 9.89 -10.32
N ALA A 79 16.57 11.02 -9.67
CA ALA A 79 16.51 11.11 -8.22
C ALA A 79 15.27 10.40 -7.69
N LEU A 80 14.11 10.67 -8.29
CA LEU A 80 12.86 9.97 -7.98
C LEU A 80 12.96 8.47 -8.25
N LYS A 81 13.55 8.09 -9.41
CA LYS A 81 13.81 6.68 -9.70
C LYS A 81 14.62 6.01 -8.60
N LYS A 82 15.73 6.64 -8.22
CA LYS A 82 16.60 6.10 -7.17
C LYS A 82 15.88 5.99 -5.83
N GLU A 83 15.10 6.99 -5.45
CA GLU A 83 14.35 7.00 -4.20
C GLU A 83 13.31 5.86 -4.14
N ILE A 84 12.63 5.58 -5.26
CA ILE A 84 11.68 4.47 -5.40
C ILE A 84 12.42 3.13 -5.23
N ASP A 85 13.52 2.95 -5.97
CA ASP A 85 14.31 1.71 -5.94
C ASP A 85 14.90 1.47 -4.54
N ASP A 86 15.51 2.48 -3.93
CA ASP A 86 16.09 2.38 -2.59
C ASP A 86 15.01 2.04 -1.53
N THR A 87 13.83 2.64 -1.65
CA THR A 87 12.72 2.36 -0.71
C THR A 87 12.20 0.93 -0.86
N LEU A 88 12.10 0.43 -2.09
CA LEU A 88 11.72 -0.97 -2.34
C LEU A 88 12.75 -1.93 -1.74
N GLU A 89 14.05 -1.70 -1.99
CA GLU A 89 15.11 -2.54 -1.43
C GLU A 89 15.14 -2.49 0.10
N ALA A 90 14.99 -1.30 0.70
CA ALA A 90 14.90 -1.14 2.15
C ALA A 90 13.71 -1.91 2.74
N THR A 91 12.55 -1.87 2.06
CA THR A 91 11.35 -2.63 2.45
C THR A 91 11.61 -4.13 2.43
N LEU A 92 12.20 -4.65 1.36
CA LEU A 92 12.49 -6.08 1.21
C LEU A 92 13.56 -6.55 2.20
N THR A 93 14.60 -5.75 2.40
CA THR A 93 15.68 -6.02 3.37
C THR A 93 15.12 -6.07 4.79
N PHE A 94 14.31 -5.07 5.18
CA PHE A 94 13.70 -5.06 6.50
C PHE A 94 12.83 -6.31 6.74
N ALA A 95 12.00 -6.71 5.78
CA ALA A 95 11.19 -7.92 5.92
C ALA A 95 12.06 -9.19 6.03
N ALA A 96 13.13 -9.29 5.23
CA ALA A 96 14.08 -10.40 5.31
C ALA A 96 14.77 -10.46 6.68
N ASP A 97 15.19 -9.35 7.25
CA ASP A 97 15.81 -9.26 8.57
C ASP A 97 14.85 -9.65 9.70
N VAL A 98 13.57 -9.26 9.59
CA VAL A 98 12.53 -9.70 10.52
C VAL A 98 12.33 -11.23 10.42
N HIS A 99 12.22 -11.79 9.23
CA HIS A 99 12.05 -13.23 9.03
C HIS A 99 13.27 -14.02 9.48
N ALA A 100 14.47 -13.53 9.20
CA ALA A 100 15.72 -14.15 9.68
C ALA A 100 15.85 -14.09 11.21
N GLY A 101 15.20 -13.07 11.84
CA GLY A 101 15.35 -12.79 13.26
C GLY A 101 16.61 -11.98 13.56
N SER A 102 17.13 -11.25 12.61
CA SER A 102 18.12 -10.18 12.82
C SER A 102 17.46 -8.99 13.54
N ILE A 103 16.23 -8.68 13.16
CA ILE A 103 15.34 -7.78 13.87
C ILE A 103 14.36 -8.63 14.70
N LYS A 104 14.36 -8.41 16.02
CA LYS A 104 13.60 -9.19 17.00
C LYS A 104 12.77 -8.30 17.90
N ALA A 105 11.73 -8.89 18.49
CA ALA A 105 10.99 -8.30 19.58
C ALA A 105 11.88 -8.08 20.82
N ALA A 106 11.46 -7.20 21.74
CA ALA A 106 12.21 -6.86 22.93
C ALA A 106 12.54 -8.05 23.83
N ASN A 107 11.73 -9.11 23.78
CA ASN A 107 11.96 -10.39 24.50
C ASN A 107 12.96 -11.33 23.81
N GLY A 108 13.56 -10.92 22.69
CA GLY A 108 14.52 -11.72 21.90
C GLY A 108 13.89 -12.73 20.96
N GLN A 109 12.56 -12.86 20.91
CA GLN A 109 11.85 -13.75 19.99
C GLN A 109 11.69 -13.10 18.61
N LYS A 110 11.47 -13.92 17.59
CA LYS A 110 11.10 -13.43 16.25
C LYS A 110 9.69 -12.84 16.29
N PHE A 111 9.48 -11.81 15.48
CA PHE A 111 8.14 -11.35 15.20
C PHE A 111 7.36 -12.41 14.42
N THR A 112 6.12 -12.65 14.82
CA THR A 112 5.20 -13.65 14.24
C THR A 112 3.88 -13.04 13.79
N ARG A 113 3.66 -11.77 14.13
CA ARG A 113 2.43 -11.03 13.81
C ARG A 113 2.73 -9.62 13.36
N VAL A 114 1.83 -9.06 12.56
CA VAL A 114 1.82 -7.67 12.14
C VAL A 114 0.49 -7.04 12.57
N LEU A 115 0.52 -5.92 13.26
CA LEU A 115 -0.63 -5.05 13.46
C LEU A 115 -0.48 -3.81 12.58
N VAL A 116 -1.37 -3.61 11.65
CA VAL A 116 -1.42 -2.40 10.82
C VAL A 116 -2.37 -1.39 11.45
N VAL A 117 -1.87 -0.20 11.74
CA VAL A 117 -2.65 0.93 12.26
C VAL A 117 -2.73 1.99 11.18
N GLY A 118 -3.88 2.16 10.57
CA GLY A 118 -4.09 3.10 9.46
C GLY A 118 -5.55 3.16 9.05
N ILE A 119 -5.96 4.20 8.34
CA ILE A 119 -7.33 4.35 7.86
C ILE A 119 -7.39 4.65 6.37
N GLY A 120 -8.48 4.30 5.72
CA GLY A 120 -8.68 4.52 4.29
C GLY A 120 -7.59 3.89 3.45
N GLY A 121 -6.87 4.67 2.64
CA GLY A 121 -5.79 4.17 1.79
C GLY A 121 -4.65 3.50 2.54
N SER A 122 -4.44 3.85 3.81
CA SER A 122 -3.40 3.25 4.66
C SER A 122 -3.78 1.85 5.20
N ALA A 123 -5.06 1.46 5.11
CA ALA A 123 -5.55 0.14 5.54
C ALA A 123 -6.06 -0.71 4.37
N LEU A 124 -6.90 -0.15 3.49
CA LEU A 124 -7.62 -0.90 2.45
C LEU A 124 -6.70 -1.58 1.44
N GLY A 125 -5.59 -0.91 1.04
CA GLY A 125 -4.59 -1.51 0.16
C GLY A 125 -3.90 -2.71 0.81
N PRO A 126 -3.31 -2.57 2.01
CA PRO A 126 -2.77 -3.70 2.77
C PRO A 126 -3.77 -4.84 2.99
N GLN A 127 -5.03 -4.54 3.33
CA GLN A 127 -6.10 -5.55 3.48
C GLN A 127 -6.36 -6.29 2.16
N LEU A 128 -6.46 -5.56 1.04
CA LEU A 128 -6.66 -6.18 -0.27
C LEU A 128 -5.55 -7.22 -0.56
N VAL A 129 -4.30 -6.83 -0.39
CA VAL A 129 -3.15 -7.72 -0.63
C VAL A 129 -3.17 -8.92 0.31
N ALA A 130 -3.44 -8.67 1.61
CA ALA A 130 -3.51 -9.70 2.63
C ALA A 130 -4.58 -10.78 2.32
N HIS A 131 -5.73 -10.37 1.79
CA HIS A 131 -6.80 -11.31 1.47
C HIS A 131 -6.68 -11.95 0.08
N ALA A 132 -6.05 -11.27 -0.89
CA ALA A 132 -6.04 -11.71 -2.27
C ALA A 132 -4.87 -12.64 -2.62
N ILE A 133 -3.67 -12.37 -2.11
CA ILE A 133 -2.44 -13.00 -2.59
C ILE A 133 -1.48 -13.47 -1.49
N THR A 134 -1.84 -13.34 -0.22
CA THR A 134 -1.02 -13.86 0.87
C THR A 134 -0.93 -15.40 0.79
N PRO A 135 0.25 -16.01 1.01
CA PRO A 135 0.39 -17.46 1.07
C PRO A 135 -0.54 -18.10 2.11
N ALA A 136 -0.93 -19.35 1.90
CA ALA A 136 -1.81 -20.07 2.83
C ALA A 136 -1.22 -20.19 4.26
N ASN A 137 0.11 -20.22 4.37
CA ASN A 137 0.84 -20.24 5.65
C ASN A 137 1.82 -19.05 5.67
N PRO A 138 1.35 -17.84 5.96
CA PRO A 138 2.19 -16.66 5.98
C PRO A 138 3.18 -16.71 7.14
N PRO A 139 4.42 -16.22 6.96
CA PRO A 139 5.41 -16.15 8.05
C PRO A 139 4.92 -15.29 9.22
N MET A 140 4.07 -14.30 8.97
CA MET A 140 3.48 -13.45 10.00
C MET A 140 1.97 -13.30 9.78
N ALA A 141 1.16 -13.52 10.82
CA ALA A 141 -0.27 -13.23 10.80
C ALA A 141 -0.50 -11.72 10.85
N ILE A 142 -1.56 -11.23 10.18
CA ILE A 142 -1.86 -9.79 10.13
C ILE A 142 -3.19 -9.45 10.79
N SER A 143 -3.23 -8.32 11.48
CA SER A 143 -4.42 -7.71 12.07
C SER A 143 -4.45 -6.21 11.77
N PHE A 144 -5.62 -5.56 11.89
CA PHE A 144 -5.80 -4.17 11.48
C PHE A 144 -6.53 -3.37 12.55
N PHE A 145 -6.02 -2.16 12.83
CA PHE A 145 -6.76 -1.05 13.41
C PHE A 145 -7.08 -0.07 12.28
N ASP A 146 -8.24 -0.18 11.69
CA ASP A 146 -8.64 0.53 10.47
C ASP A 146 -9.80 1.51 10.65
N ASN A 147 -10.25 1.68 11.89
CA ASN A 147 -11.25 2.66 12.29
C ASN A 147 -11.05 3.09 13.76
N THR A 148 -11.99 3.88 14.29
CA THR A 148 -11.95 4.44 15.66
C THR A 148 -12.89 3.75 16.65
N ASP A 149 -13.44 2.57 16.29
CA ASP A 149 -14.31 1.79 17.16
C ASP A 149 -13.49 1.15 18.29
N PRO A 150 -13.67 1.57 19.56
CA PRO A 150 -12.93 1.02 20.69
C PRO A 150 -13.18 -0.49 20.87
N ASP A 151 -14.42 -0.93 20.72
CA ASP A 151 -14.78 -2.35 20.85
C ASP A 151 -14.13 -3.20 19.75
N GLY A 152 -13.96 -2.61 18.55
CA GLY A 152 -13.22 -3.23 17.45
C GLY A 152 -11.73 -3.39 17.76
N MET A 153 -11.10 -2.36 18.31
CA MET A 153 -9.70 -2.39 18.74
C MET A 153 -9.48 -3.40 19.88
N ASP A 154 -10.35 -3.40 20.88
CA ASP A 154 -10.31 -4.34 22.02
C ASP A 154 -10.44 -5.80 21.54
N ARG A 155 -11.31 -6.06 20.58
CA ARG A 155 -11.46 -7.39 19.95
C ARG A 155 -10.19 -7.84 19.27
N VAL A 156 -9.57 -6.97 18.45
CA VAL A 156 -8.31 -7.28 17.78
C VAL A 156 -7.20 -7.55 18.81
N LEU A 157 -7.10 -6.74 19.87
CA LEU A 157 -6.13 -6.97 20.94
C LEU A 157 -6.38 -8.30 21.68
N ALA A 158 -7.64 -8.65 21.92
CA ALA A 158 -8.00 -9.93 22.53
C ALA A 158 -7.65 -11.13 21.63
N GLU A 159 -7.83 -11.01 20.31
CA GLU A 159 -7.41 -12.02 19.32
C GLU A 159 -5.89 -12.17 19.24
N ILE A 160 -5.15 -11.08 19.37
CA ILE A 160 -3.68 -11.10 19.44
C ILE A 160 -3.22 -11.77 20.74
N GLY A 161 -3.85 -11.41 21.87
CA GLY A 161 -3.57 -11.98 23.19
C GLY A 161 -2.08 -11.94 23.56
N ASP A 162 -1.54 -13.05 24.05
CA ASP A 162 -0.12 -13.19 24.43
C ASP A 162 0.84 -12.98 23.23
N GLY A 163 0.34 -13.08 22.00
CA GLY A 163 1.08 -12.79 20.76
C GLY A 163 1.50 -11.31 20.64
N LEU A 164 1.01 -10.41 21.50
CA LEU A 164 1.41 -8.99 21.47
C LEU A 164 2.92 -8.84 21.66
N SER A 165 3.55 -9.69 22.46
CA SER A 165 4.99 -9.70 22.71
C SER A 165 5.84 -10.04 21.47
N THR A 166 5.24 -10.61 20.42
CA THR A 166 5.87 -10.92 19.13
C THR A 166 5.16 -10.23 17.95
N THR A 167 4.37 -9.20 18.22
CA THR A 167 3.68 -8.39 17.21
C THR A 167 4.52 -7.18 16.82
N LEU A 168 4.72 -6.96 15.52
CA LEU A 168 5.27 -5.76 14.92
C LEU A 168 4.13 -4.84 14.52
N THR A 169 4.16 -3.58 14.95
CA THR A 169 3.10 -2.60 14.66
C THR A 169 3.54 -1.64 13.56
N LEU A 170 2.85 -1.63 12.43
CA LEU A 170 3.04 -0.67 11.33
C LEU A 170 2.05 0.48 11.51
N VAL A 171 2.53 1.67 11.83
CA VAL A 171 1.70 2.89 11.90
C VAL A 171 1.82 3.63 10.58
N ILE A 172 0.71 3.75 9.86
CA ILE A 172 0.68 4.26 8.48
C ILE A 172 -0.16 5.53 8.41
N SER A 173 0.49 6.68 8.27
CA SER A 173 -0.18 7.98 8.14
C SER A 173 0.71 8.97 7.39
N LYS A 174 0.27 9.47 6.22
CA LYS A 174 1.06 10.40 5.40
C LYS A 174 1.40 11.70 6.12
N SER A 175 0.42 12.36 6.71
CA SER A 175 0.60 13.61 7.47
C SER A 175 1.10 13.40 8.90
N GLY A 176 0.91 12.20 9.46
CA GLY A 176 1.12 11.92 10.87
C GLY A 176 0.04 12.51 11.79
N GLY A 177 -0.78 13.45 11.28
CA GLY A 177 -1.82 14.14 12.06
C GLY A 177 -3.22 13.53 11.93
N THR A 178 -3.40 12.43 11.20
CA THR A 178 -4.70 11.77 11.05
C THR A 178 -5.17 11.25 12.41
N LYS A 179 -6.28 11.78 12.91
CA LYS A 179 -6.76 11.50 14.26
C LYS A 179 -7.04 10.03 14.51
N GLU A 180 -7.64 9.36 13.54
CA GLU A 180 -7.99 7.94 13.61
C GLU A 180 -6.73 7.07 13.77
N THR A 181 -5.73 7.28 12.92
CA THR A 181 -4.45 6.56 13.01
C THR A 181 -3.72 6.88 14.33
N ARG A 182 -3.74 8.16 14.75
CA ARG A 182 -3.15 8.57 16.01
C ARG A 182 -3.82 7.87 17.20
N ASN A 183 -5.15 7.79 17.21
CA ASN A 183 -5.88 7.11 18.28
C ASN A 183 -5.52 5.61 18.30
N GLY A 184 -5.55 4.93 17.16
CA GLY A 184 -5.15 3.52 17.08
C GLY A 184 -3.69 3.29 17.51
N MET A 185 -2.77 4.20 17.19
CA MET A 185 -1.39 4.16 17.68
C MET A 185 -1.31 4.30 19.21
N LEU A 186 -2.10 5.19 19.80
CA LEU A 186 -2.13 5.39 21.24
C LEU A 186 -2.72 4.17 21.97
N GLU A 187 -3.80 3.59 21.45
CA GLU A 187 -4.41 2.36 21.98
C GLU A 187 -3.43 1.16 21.88
N ALA A 188 -2.78 0.99 20.73
CA ALA A 188 -1.72 -0.01 20.62
C ALA A 188 -0.62 0.24 21.65
N GLY A 189 -0.10 1.47 21.76
CA GLY A 189 0.93 1.83 22.72
C GLY A 189 0.51 1.56 24.18
N ALA A 190 -0.74 1.85 24.55
CA ALA A 190 -1.29 1.56 25.87
C ALA A 190 -1.35 0.04 26.14
N ALA A 191 -1.74 -0.77 25.13
CA ALA A 191 -1.74 -2.23 25.24
C ALA A 191 -0.34 -2.78 25.47
N TYR A 192 0.68 -2.30 24.72
CA TYR A 192 2.07 -2.69 24.94
C TYR A 192 2.56 -2.29 26.33
N GLN A 193 2.27 -1.07 26.76
CA GLN A 193 2.64 -0.60 28.10
C GLN A 193 1.99 -1.46 29.20
N LYS A 194 0.71 -1.80 29.07
CA LYS A 194 -0.02 -2.68 30.00
C LYS A 194 0.60 -4.07 30.06
N ALA A 195 1.14 -4.56 28.94
CA ALA A 195 1.87 -5.83 28.85
C ALA A 195 3.34 -5.73 29.33
N GLY A 196 3.80 -4.56 29.80
CA GLY A 196 5.18 -4.33 30.23
C GLY A 196 6.19 -4.29 29.08
N LEU A 197 5.74 -3.99 27.86
CA LEU A 197 6.54 -3.94 26.63
C LEU A 197 6.82 -2.50 26.21
N ASP A 198 8.00 -2.26 25.63
CA ASP A 198 8.36 -0.99 25.02
C ASP A 198 7.83 -0.92 23.59
N PHE A 199 6.80 -0.10 23.36
CA PHE A 199 6.19 0.06 22.04
C PHE A 199 7.20 0.46 20.95
N ALA A 200 8.20 1.27 21.28
CA ALA A 200 9.21 1.69 20.32
C ALA A 200 10.02 0.52 19.72
N LYS A 201 10.16 -0.57 20.46
CA LYS A 201 10.84 -1.80 20.02
C LYS A 201 9.94 -2.72 19.18
N HIS A 202 8.72 -2.31 18.94
CA HIS A 202 7.72 -3.04 18.15
C HIS A 202 7.13 -2.17 17.04
N ALA A 203 7.52 -0.90 16.93
CA ALA A 203 6.89 0.07 16.05
C ALA A 203 7.74 0.40 14.82
N VAL A 204 7.04 0.53 13.69
CA VAL A 204 7.55 1.00 12.39
C VAL A 204 6.61 2.07 11.87
N ALA A 205 7.15 3.18 11.36
CA ALA A 205 6.36 4.23 10.74
C ALA A 205 6.40 4.14 9.21
N VAL A 206 5.24 4.31 8.57
CA VAL A 206 5.13 4.58 7.14
C VAL A 206 4.48 5.94 7.00
N THR A 207 5.25 6.98 6.63
CA THR A 207 4.81 8.36 6.79
C THR A 207 5.57 9.32 5.86
N GLY A 208 5.05 10.53 5.68
CA GLY A 208 5.77 11.59 4.98
C GLY A 208 6.99 12.06 5.76
N LEU A 209 8.04 12.40 5.06
CA LEU A 209 9.25 12.98 5.65
C LEU A 209 8.89 14.25 6.44
N ASP A 210 9.51 14.41 7.61
CA ASP A 210 9.27 15.54 8.55
C ASP A 210 7.83 15.70 9.05
N SER A 211 6.96 14.72 8.81
CA SER A 211 5.61 14.68 9.37
C SER A 211 5.64 14.59 10.91
N GLU A 212 4.47 14.78 11.55
CA GLU A 212 4.36 14.58 12.99
C GLU A 212 4.74 13.16 13.41
N LEU A 213 4.31 12.15 12.65
CA LEU A 213 4.64 10.75 12.93
C LEU A 213 6.12 10.45 12.69
N ASP A 214 6.72 11.04 11.65
CA ASP A 214 8.15 10.88 11.37
C ASP A 214 9.00 11.39 12.55
N LYS A 215 8.73 12.64 12.97
CA LYS A 215 9.39 13.25 14.13
C LYS A 215 9.18 12.46 15.43
N HIS A 216 7.96 11.94 15.62
CA HIS A 216 7.64 11.10 16.77
C HIS A 216 8.45 9.79 16.74
N ALA A 217 8.48 9.09 15.61
CA ALA A 217 9.21 7.83 15.45
C ALA A 217 10.73 8.02 15.68
N VAL A 218 11.32 9.11 15.15
CA VAL A 218 12.72 9.47 15.41
C VAL A 218 12.97 9.70 16.88
N LYS A 219 12.14 10.54 17.52
CA LYS A 219 12.28 10.88 18.95
C LYS A 219 12.18 9.66 19.85
N GLN A 220 11.29 8.72 19.53
CA GLN A 220 11.06 7.51 20.32
C GLN A 220 12.03 6.35 19.95
N GLY A 221 12.82 6.47 18.90
CA GLY A 221 13.76 5.44 18.46
C GLY A 221 13.05 4.17 17.93
N TRP A 222 12.02 4.35 17.10
CA TRP A 222 11.33 3.24 16.46
C TRP A 222 12.24 2.42 15.55
N LEU A 223 11.88 1.16 15.30
CA LEU A 223 12.70 0.19 14.59
C LEU A 223 13.04 0.61 13.14
N ALA A 224 12.09 1.19 12.43
CA ALA A 224 12.27 1.66 11.06
C ALA A 224 11.25 2.73 10.68
N ARG A 225 11.55 3.45 9.59
CA ARG A 225 10.67 4.44 8.98
C ARG A 225 10.73 4.27 7.46
N PHE A 226 9.59 4.29 6.79
CA PHE A 226 9.46 4.21 5.34
C PHE A 226 8.71 5.43 4.81
N PRO A 227 9.12 5.99 3.66
CA PRO A 227 8.53 7.22 3.16
C PRO A 227 7.14 7.03 2.56
N MET A 228 6.32 8.07 2.69
CA MET A 228 5.11 8.29 1.90
C MET A 228 5.28 9.60 1.13
N TRP A 229 5.24 9.53 -0.19
CA TRP A 229 5.47 10.67 -1.05
C TRP A 229 4.20 11.46 -1.36
N ASP A 230 4.34 12.75 -1.61
CA ASP A 230 3.22 13.64 -1.93
C ASP A 230 2.57 13.32 -3.28
N TRP A 231 3.37 12.85 -4.22
CA TRP A 231 2.91 12.41 -5.53
C TRP A 231 2.21 11.04 -5.54
N VAL A 232 2.04 10.38 -4.40
CA VAL A 232 1.23 9.16 -4.22
C VAL A 232 -0.02 9.49 -3.44
N GLY A 233 -1.18 9.35 -4.09
CA GLY A 233 -2.49 9.48 -3.43
C GLY A 233 -2.82 8.28 -2.53
N GLY A 234 -3.64 8.50 -1.49
CA GLY A 234 -4.03 7.41 -0.57
C GLY A 234 -4.67 6.22 -1.28
N ARG A 235 -5.54 6.47 -2.28
CA ARG A 235 -6.25 5.41 -3.04
C ARG A 235 -5.36 4.61 -3.98
N THR A 236 -4.14 5.07 -4.25
CA THR A 236 -3.20 4.48 -5.19
C THR A 236 -1.89 4.07 -4.52
N SER A 237 -1.86 4.03 -3.16
CA SER A 237 -0.65 3.84 -2.36
C SER A 237 -0.27 2.39 -2.11
N VAL A 238 -1.07 1.41 -2.54
CA VAL A 238 -0.82 -0.02 -2.24
C VAL A 238 0.53 -0.52 -2.77
N MET A 239 1.06 0.08 -3.82
CA MET A 239 2.36 -0.26 -4.41
C MET A 239 3.54 0.52 -3.83
N SER A 240 3.30 1.47 -2.91
CA SER A 240 4.34 2.11 -2.09
C SER A 240 4.61 1.29 -0.83
N ALA A 241 5.49 1.79 0.05
CA ALA A 241 5.74 1.18 1.36
C ALA A 241 4.46 0.95 2.18
N VAL A 242 3.37 1.68 1.90
CA VAL A 242 2.05 1.49 2.53
C VAL A 242 1.54 0.05 2.40
N GLY A 243 1.64 -0.54 1.22
CA GLY A 243 1.19 -1.92 1.00
C GLY A 243 2.34 -2.92 0.97
N THR A 244 3.50 -2.52 0.41
CA THR A 244 4.59 -3.45 0.14
C THR A 244 5.28 -3.97 1.41
N ILE A 245 5.36 -3.16 2.49
CA ILE A 245 5.97 -3.62 3.75
C ILE A 245 5.12 -4.70 4.43
N ALA A 246 3.80 -4.51 4.52
CA ALA A 246 2.90 -5.50 5.07
C ALA A 246 2.86 -6.77 4.21
N ALA A 247 2.86 -6.63 2.89
CA ALA A 247 2.93 -7.74 1.94
C ALA A 247 4.21 -8.56 2.09
N ALA A 248 5.38 -7.89 2.13
CA ALA A 248 6.67 -8.55 2.32
C ALA A 248 6.74 -9.32 3.64
N LEU A 249 6.27 -8.72 4.75
CA LEU A 249 6.21 -9.37 6.06
C LEU A 249 5.28 -10.61 6.08
N GLN A 250 4.25 -10.63 5.23
CA GLN A 250 3.39 -11.80 5.04
C GLN A 250 3.94 -12.83 4.05
N GLY A 251 5.12 -12.60 3.47
CA GLY A 251 5.76 -13.52 2.53
C GLY A 251 5.25 -13.42 1.09
N VAL A 252 4.57 -12.33 0.73
CA VAL A 252 4.20 -12.04 -0.66
C VAL A 252 5.46 -11.65 -1.44
N ASP A 253 5.61 -12.19 -2.65
CA ASP A 253 6.64 -11.73 -3.59
C ASP A 253 6.26 -10.34 -4.12
N VAL A 254 6.78 -9.31 -3.47
CA VAL A 254 6.49 -7.91 -3.80
C VAL A 254 6.94 -7.55 -5.21
N ARG A 255 8.03 -8.14 -5.72
CA ARG A 255 8.51 -7.85 -7.07
C ARG A 255 7.54 -8.41 -8.13
N GLN A 256 7.01 -9.61 -7.91
CA GLN A 256 5.97 -10.18 -8.78
C GLN A 256 4.66 -9.40 -8.68
N PHE A 257 4.29 -8.94 -7.48
CA PHE A 257 3.12 -8.08 -7.29
C PHE A 257 3.22 -6.78 -8.11
N LEU A 258 4.37 -6.09 -8.04
CA LEU A 258 4.63 -4.88 -8.83
C LEU A 258 4.70 -5.16 -10.33
N ALA A 259 5.34 -6.28 -10.73
CA ALA A 259 5.43 -6.69 -12.12
C ALA A 259 4.05 -6.99 -12.74
N GLY A 260 3.12 -7.59 -11.96
CA GLY A 260 1.75 -7.80 -12.41
C GLY A 260 1.02 -6.50 -12.71
N ALA A 261 1.23 -5.47 -11.88
CA ALA A 261 0.67 -4.14 -12.12
C ALA A 261 1.31 -3.44 -13.33
N ALA A 262 2.63 -3.54 -13.51
CA ALA A 262 3.33 -3.02 -14.68
C ALA A 262 2.86 -3.68 -15.98
N ALA A 263 2.57 -4.98 -15.94
CA ALA A 263 2.02 -5.70 -17.09
C ALA A 263 0.63 -5.23 -17.52
N MET A 264 -0.16 -4.67 -16.60
CA MET A 264 -1.48 -4.10 -16.91
C MET A 264 -1.40 -2.69 -17.52
N ASP A 265 -0.29 -1.98 -17.35
CA ASP A 265 -0.06 -0.66 -17.94
C ASP A 265 0.47 -0.72 -19.38
N ALA A 266 0.99 -1.87 -19.82
CA ALA A 266 1.61 -2.08 -21.13
C ALA A 266 0.56 -2.33 -22.29
#